data_ff4dbacde347d1a5b9669a8f4566b7d9
#
_entry.id   ff4dbacde347d1a5b9669a8f4566b7d9
#
_cell.length_a   1.000
_cell.length_b   1.000
_cell.length_c   1.000
_cell.angle_alpha   90.00
_cell.angle_beta   90.00
_cell.angle_gamma   90.00
#
_symmetry.space_group_name_H-M   'P 1'
#
loop_
_entity.id
_entity.type
_entity.pdbx_description
1 polymer ?
#
loop_
_entity_poly.entity_id
_entity_poly.type
_entity_poly.pdbx_seq_one_letter_code
_entity_poly.pdbx_strand_id
1 'polypeptide(L)'
;MNTSPIDIHTHVVPYDFPAYAGSGSGGSWPHMCESPQCNHRNVMIDGKVFRTVSHECWDVEQRLHHMDKTGIGRQVLSPMPELLSYWMPAPDALVLCRHINQVMAEMVAQAPERFSALGCVPLQDPELAARELERLMKLGTFRGVEIGTNIDDVVIGDPRFEPFFAAAEELGASIFVHPLRAVGMNRLVGPPGLIQLVAFPSENALAAASLITGGVLERHPRLRIAFSHGAGGFALTLPRLAAGWEQLGLPHQRSPWEQARSLFYDTLVYDGPTLAHLIATFGATQLCIGTDHPFLIQDTRPVQRLDEVDLDSETRNLLLSGNAMRFLGETTPALSLHHV
;
A
#
# COMPACT_ATOMS: atom_id res chain seq x y z
N MET A 1 4.85 24.14 -13.93
CA MET A 1 4.84 24.12 -12.47
C MET A 1 5.77 23.00 -12.04
N ASN A 2 6.70 23.25 -11.13
CA ASN A 2 7.63 22.22 -10.67
C ASN A 2 6.83 21.29 -9.76
N THR A 3 6.41 20.13 -10.26
CA THR A 3 5.59 19.17 -9.50
C THR A 3 6.51 18.36 -8.62
N SER A 4 6.44 18.60 -7.31
CA SER A 4 7.25 17.87 -6.32
C SER A 4 6.83 16.40 -6.31
N PRO A 5 7.77 15.43 -6.46
CA PRO A 5 7.45 14.01 -6.49
C PRO A 5 6.76 13.52 -5.21
N ILE A 6 5.74 12.67 -5.36
CA ILE A 6 4.98 12.08 -4.25
C ILE A 6 5.19 10.57 -4.25
N ASP A 7 5.78 10.07 -3.16
CA ASP A 7 5.97 8.65 -2.90
C ASP A 7 4.79 8.10 -2.08
N ILE A 8 4.02 7.17 -2.68
CA ILE A 8 2.82 6.60 -2.05
C ILE A 8 3.09 5.33 -1.24
N HIS A 9 4.32 4.82 -1.27
CA HIS A 9 4.68 3.54 -0.66
C HIS A 9 5.84 3.71 0.32
N THR A 10 5.51 4.06 1.55
CA THR A 10 6.48 4.20 2.63
C THR A 10 5.93 3.68 3.95
N HIS A 11 6.81 3.24 4.85
CA HIS A 11 6.39 2.57 6.08
C HIS A 11 6.86 3.28 7.35
N VAL A 12 6.01 3.20 8.37
CA VAL A 12 6.25 3.68 9.73
C VAL A 12 6.22 2.49 10.69
N VAL A 13 7.16 2.49 11.61
CA VAL A 13 7.15 1.63 12.80
C VAL A 13 7.26 2.54 14.00
N PRO A 14 6.34 2.50 14.96
CA PRO A 14 6.44 3.28 16.20
C PRO A 14 7.75 3.03 16.94
N TYR A 15 8.30 4.07 17.59
CA TYR A 15 9.47 3.92 18.45
C TYR A 15 9.21 2.92 19.60
N ASP A 16 7.99 2.93 20.14
CA ASP A 16 7.52 2.02 21.18
C ASP A 16 6.08 1.57 20.89
N PHE A 17 5.66 0.48 21.51
CA PHE A 17 4.30 -0.01 21.50
C PHE A 17 3.69 0.03 22.90
N PRO A 18 2.36 0.23 23.05
CA PRO A 18 1.72 0.17 24.34
C PRO A 18 1.80 -1.25 24.94
N ALA A 19 1.77 -1.37 26.25
CA ALA A 19 1.68 -2.67 26.90
C ALA A 19 0.40 -3.39 26.49
N TYR A 20 0.47 -4.71 26.29
CA TYR A 20 -0.72 -5.51 26.00
C TYR A 20 -1.70 -5.46 27.18
N ALA A 21 -2.94 -5.12 26.90
CA ALA A 21 -4.02 -5.06 27.89
C ALA A 21 -5.24 -5.91 27.51
N GLY A 22 -5.12 -6.79 26.50
CA GLY A 22 -6.18 -7.68 26.05
C GLY A 22 -6.37 -8.89 26.99
N SER A 23 -7.34 -9.73 26.65
CA SER A 23 -7.72 -10.91 27.45
C SER A 23 -6.92 -12.17 27.09
N GLY A 24 -6.14 -12.15 26.02
CA GLY A 24 -5.34 -13.29 25.54
C GLY A 24 -3.96 -13.39 26.21
N SER A 25 -3.10 -14.25 25.66
CA SER A 25 -1.72 -14.45 26.15
C SER A 25 -0.78 -13.27 25.82
N GLY A 26 -1.16 -12.42 24.86
CA GLY A 26 -0.32 -11.31 24.38
C GLY A 26 0.93 -11.75 23.59
N GLY A 27 1.10 -13.04 23.30
CA GLY A 27 2.33 -13.56 22.66
C GLY A 27 2.66 -12.91 21.33
N SER A 28 1.66 -12.64 20.51
CA SER A 28 1.82 -11.98 19.19
C SER A 28 1.79 -10.45 19.25
N TRP A 29 1.70 -9.85 20.45
CA TRP A 29 1.73 -8.39 20.59
C TRP A 29 3.12 -7.85 20.32
N PRO A 30 3.28 -6.85 19.43
CA PRO A 30 4.59 -6.33 19.10
C PRO A 30 5.19 -5.55 20.29
N HIS A 31 6.51 -5.58 20.41
CA HIS A 31 7.26 -4.68 21.29
C HIS A 31 8.62 -4.37 20.67
N MET A 32 9.22 -3.26 21.11
CA MET A 32 10.53 -2.84 20.64
C MET A 32 11.60 -3.23 21.65
N CYS A 33 12.76 -3.68 21.16
CA CYS A 33 13.95 -3.83 21.97
C CYS A 33 15.19 -3.26 21.28
N GLU A 34 16.26 -3.07 22.05
CA GLU A 34 17.52 -2.55 21.54
C GLU A 34 18.10 -3.46 20.45
N SER A 35 18.72 -2.83 19.44
CA SER A 35 19.49 -3.49 18.40
C SER A 35 20.99 -3.25 18.63
N PRO A 36 21.87 -4.21 18.34
CA PRO A 36 23.31 -3.97 18.33
C PRO A 36 23.73 -3.02 17.19
N GLN A 37 22.89 -2.81 16.20
CA GLN A 37 23.13 -1.88 15.12
C GLN A 37 22.75 -0.45 15.55
N CYS A 38 23.69 0.49 15.40
CA CYS A 38 23.47 1.88 15.74
C CYS A 38 22.26 2.48 14.98
N ASN A 39 21.46 3.30 15.65
CA ASN A 39 20.26 3.92 15.10
C ASN A 39 19.19 2.92 14.59
N HIS A 40 19.20 1.69 15.09
CA HIS A 40 18.21 0.67 14.78
C HIS A 40 17.56 0.12 16.05
N ARG A 41 16.35 -0.42 15.90
CA ARG A 41 15.66 -1.19 16.94
C ARG A 41 15.11 -2.47 16.33
N ASN A 42 14.87 -3.46 17.20
CA ASN A 42 14.26 -4.71 16.80
C ASN A 42 12.76 -4.70 17.14
N VAL A 43 11.94 -4.94 16.12
CA VAL A 43 10.53 -5.29 16.31
C VAL A 43 10.47 -6.75 16.71
N MET A 44 9.91 -7.01 17.88
CA MET A 44 9.71 -8.35 18.44
C MET A 44 8.26 -8.76 18.25
N ILE A 45 8.04 -9.97 17.72
CA ILE A 45 6.73 -10.63 17.62
C ILE A 45 6.92 -12.10 18.05
N ASP A 46 6.04 -12.64 18.84
CA ASP A 46 6.13 -14.01 19.38
C ASP A 46 7.48 -14.32 20.08
N GLY A 47 8.04 -13.31 20.77
CA GLY A 47 9.30 -13.43 21.50
C GLY A 47 10.55 -13.57 20.62
N LYS A 48 10.43 -13.33 19.31
CA LYS A 48 11.53 -13.39 18.35
C LYS A 48 11.72 -12.04 17.66
N VAL A 49 12.97 -11.76 17.25
CA VAL A 49 13.23 -10.63 16.36
C VAL A 49 12.52 -10.89 15.03
N PHE A 50 11.48 -10.11 14.76
CA PHE A 50 10.76 -10.15 13.51
C PHE A 50 11.52 -9.34 12.43
N ARG A 51 11.89 -8.11 12.78
CA ARG A 51 12.60 -7.21 11.85
C ARG A 51 13.46 -6.22 12.64
N THR A 52 14.67 -5.95 12.15
CA THR A 52 15.47 -4.81 12.59
C THR A 52 15.13 -3.62 11.68
N VAL A 53 14.77 -2.49 12.27
CA VAL A 53 14.31 -1.28 11.56
C VAL A 53 15.17 -0.08 11.95
N SER A 54 15.42 0.81 10.99
CA SER A 54 16.20 2.03 11.20
C SER A 54 15.35 3.12 11.86
N HIS A 55 16.01 4.14 12.39
CA HIS A 55 15.35 5.32 12.97
C HIS A 55 14.50 6.08 11.94
N GLU A 56 14.73 5.93 10.65
CA GLU A 56 13.89 6.53 9.61
C GLU A 56 12.43 6.04 9.65
N CYS A 57 12.14 4.94 10.37
CA CYS A 57 10.77 4.49 10.60
C CYS A 57 9.95 5.42 11.49
N TRP A 58 10.59 6.17 12.43
CA TRP A 58 9.91 6.99 13.44
C TRP A 58 10.46 8.42 13.59
N ASP A 59 11.65 8.69 13.06
CA ASP A 59 12.33 9.99 13.19
C ASP A 59 12.04 10.86 11.96
N VAL A 60 11.28 11.93 12.18
CA VAL A 60 10.85 12.85 11.13
C VAL A 60 12.03 13.58 10.48
N GLU A 61 13.04 14.00 11.25
CA GLU A 61 14.19 14.74 10.72
C GLU A 61 15.02 13.85 9.79
N GLN A 62 15.27 12.60 10.18
CA GLN A 62 16.02 11.66 9.37
C GLN A 62 15.27 11.30 8.08
N ARG A 63 13.94 11.16 8.18
CA ARG A 63 13.09 10.89 7.01
C ARG A 63 13.10 12.08 6.04
N LEU A 64 12.97 13.31 6.52
CA LEU A 64 13.06 14.51 5.69
C LEU A 64 14.42 14.62 4.99
N HIS A 65 15.51 14.32 5.70
CA HIS A 65 16.85 14.30 5.11
C HIS A 65 16.98 13.25 3.99
N HIS A 66 16.40 12.06 4.17
CA HIS A 66 16.35 11.04 3.12
C HIS A 66 15.55 11.50 1.90
N MET A 67 14.37 12.09 2.12
CA MET A 67 13.52 12.62 1.05
C MET A 67 14.27 13.67 0.21
N ASP A 68 14.97 14.59 0.87
CA ASP A 68 15.74 15.62 0.18
C ASP A 68 16.86 15.02 -0.68
N LYS A 69 17.52 13.97 -0.20
CA LYS A 69 18.55 13.23 -0.95
C LYS A 69 17.99 12.50 -2.18
N THR A 70 16.81 11.94 -2.09
CA THR A 70 16.19 11.14 -3.15
C THR A 70 15.30 11.97 -4.09
N GLY A 71 15.14 13.27 -3.80
CA GLY A 71 14.33 14.20 -4.58
C GLY A 71 12.82 14.00 -4.39
N ILE A 72 12.41 13.35 -3.28
CA ILE A 72 11.00 13.16 -2.93
C ILE A 72 10.50 14.40 -2.18
N GLY A 73 9.47 15.02 -2.70
CA GLY A 73 8.87 16.20 -2.07
C GLY A 73 7.85 15.87 -1.00
N ARG A 74 7.08 14.81 -1.16
CA ARG A 74 6.09 14.34 -0.19
C ARG A 74 6.08 12.82 -0.10
N GLN A 75 5.93 12.29 1.11
CA GLN A 75 5.70 10.88 1.37
C GLN A 75 4.31 10.64 1.94
N VAL A 76 3.71 9.52 1.55
CA VAL A 76 2.50 8.99 2.15
C VAL A 76 2.92 7.94 3.17
N LEU A 77 2.75 8.27 4.45
CA LEU A 77 3.10 7.37 5.55
C LEU A 77 2.05 6.28 5.68
N SER A 78 2.47 5.03 5.80
CA SER A 78 1.61 3.90 6.13
C SER A 78 2.29 2.95 7.13
N PRO A 79 1.57 2.05 7.81
CA PRO A 79 2.19 1.16 8.78
C PRO A 79 3.12 0.15 8.10
N MET A 80 4.08 -0.42 8.84
CA MET A 80 4.71 -1.67 8.41
C MET A 80 3.64 -2.76 8.28
N PRO A 81 3.54 -3.49 7.15
CA PRO A 81 2.41 -4.38 6.86
C PRO A 81 2.12 -5.41 7.95
N GLU A 82 3.15 -5.95 8.59
CA GLU A 82 2.97 -6.92 9.67
C GLU A 82 2.30 -6.33 10.92
N LEU A 83 2.29 -5.02 11.07
CA LEU A 83 1.58 -4.34 12.16
C LEU A 83 0.06 -4.23 11.92
N LEU A 84 -0.44 -4.60 10.74
CA LEU A 84 -1.87 -4.75 10.47
C LEU A 84 -2.51 -5.84 11.34
N SER A 85 -1.73 -6.86 11.75
CA SER A 85 -2.02 -7.79 12.84
C SER A 85 -3.37 -8.51 12.76
N TYR A 86 -3.77 -8.93 11.56
CA TYR A 86 -5.09 -9.57 11.32
C TYR A 86 -5.30 -10.91 12.05
N TRP A 87 -4.24 -11.55 12.53
CA TRP A 87 -4.28 -12.76 13.34
C TRP A 87 -4.62 -12.53 14.83
N MET A 88 -4.77 -11.27 15.24
CA MET A 88 -5.20 -10.93 16.59
C MET A 88 -6.72 -10.81 16.66
N PRO A 89 -7.34 -10.97 17.86
CA PRO A 89 -8.73 -10.55 18.05
C PRO A 89 -8.93 -9.09 17.60
N ALA A 90 -9.99 -8.82 16.87
CA ALA A 90 -10.23 -7.50 16.29
C ALA A 90 -10.22 -6.34 17.32
N PRO A 91 -10.74 -6.49 18.55
CA PRO A 91 -10.62 -5.45 19.57
C PRO A 91 -9.18 -5.14 19.98
N ASP A 92 -8.32 -6.16 20.06
CA ASP A 92 -6.90 -5.98 20.40
C ASP A 92 -6.16 -5.31 19.23
N ALA A 93 -6.39 -5.79 18.01
CA ALA A 93 -5.85 -5.16 16.80
C ALA A 93 -6.27 -3.69 16.66
N LEU A 94 -7.50 -3.34 17.05
CA LEU A 94 -7.97 -1.96 17.05
C LEU A 94 -7.14 -1.06 17.98
N VAL A 95 -6.76 -1.55 19.16
CA VAL A 95 -5.90 -0.79 20.10
C VAL A 95 -4.54 -0.51 19.44
N LEU A 96 -3.94 -1.53 18.82
CA LEU A 96 -2.67 -1.39 18.11
C LEU A 96 -2.80 -0.43 16.91
N CYS A 97 -3.82 -0.59 16.06
CA CYS A 97 -4.10 0.31 14.94
C CYS A 97 -4.21 1.77 15.39
N ARG A 98 -4.94 2.04 16.47
CA ARG A 98 -5.10 3.40 17.00
C ARG A 98 -3.79 4.01 17.48
N HIS A 99 -2.93 3.22 18.12
CA HIS A 99 -1.60 3.68 18.52
C HIS A 99 -0.74 4.03 17.30
N ILE A 100 -0.68 3.16 16.30
CA ILE A 100 0.09 3.39 15.07
C ILE A 100 -0.45 4.62 14.31
N ASN A 101 -1.77 4.73 14.19
CA ASN A 101 -2.42 5.88 13.56
C ASN A 101 -2.10 7.19 14.30
N GLN A 102 -2.06 7.15 15.63
CA GLN A 102 -1.67 8.32 16.44
C GLN A 102 -0.24 8.74 16.15
N VAL A 103 0.72 7.80 16.12
CA VAL A 103 2.13 8.09 15.80
C VAL A 103 2.24 8.71 14.40
N MET A 104 1.57 8.15 13.38
CA MET A 104 1.59 8.71 12.03
C MET A 104 0.97 10.11 11.98
N ALA A 105 -0.12 10.36 12.72
CA ALA A 105 -0.72 11.69 12.79
C ALA A 105 0.22 12.72 13.42
N GLU A 106 0.99 12.32 14.45
CA GLU A 106 2.01 13.17 15.09
C GLU A 106 3.18 13.47 14.13
N MET A 107 3.60 12.49 13.31
CA MET A 107 4.63 12.70 12.28
C MET A 107 4.12 13.68 11.20
N VAL A 108 2.88 13.51 10.71
CA VAL A 108 2.27 14.46 9.76
C VAL A 108 2.18 15.86 10.34
N ALA A 109 1.80 16.00 11.62
CA ALA A 109 1.70 17.30 12.27
C ALA A 109 3.04 18.05 12.38
N GLN A 110 4.17 17.34 12.43
CA GLN A 110 5.51 17.94 12.45
C GLN A 110 5.95 18.50 11.08
N ALA A 111 5.44 17.93 9.96
CA ALA A 111 5.77 18.40 8.62
C ALA A 111 4.58 18.18 7.62
N PRO A 112 3.48 18.93 7.78
CA PRO A 112 2.23 18.67 7.07
C PRO A 112 2.31 18.87 5.56
N GLU A 113 3.26 19.67 5.07
CA GLU A 113 3.51 19.86 3.64
C GLU A 113 4.36 18.72 3.03
N ARG A 114 5.01 17.91 3.87
CA ARG A 114 5.92 16.84 3.45
C ARG A 114 5.31 15.47 3.66
N PHE A 115 4.27 15.35 4.48
CA PHE A 115 3.63 14.08 4.79
C PHE A 115 2.12 14.12 4.65
N SER A 116 1.56 13.02 4.21
CA SER A 116 0.17 12.60 4.40
C SER A 116 0.16 11.16 4.88
N ALA A 117 -0.98 10.62 5.31
CA ALA A 117 -0.99 9.29 5.88
C ALA A 117 -2.16 8.42 5.36
N LEU A 118 -1.87 7.12 5.27
CA LEU A 118 -2.83 6.03 5.18
C LEU A 118 -2.77 5.25 6.49
N GLY A 119 -3.88 5.21 7.21
CA GLY A 119 -3.95 4.55 8.52
C GLY A 119 -4.04 3.03 8.40
N CYS A 120 -4.23 2.36 9.53
CA CYS A 120 -4.58 0.95 9.59
C CYS A 120 -5.90 0.73 10.33
N VAL A 121 -6.60 -0.35 9.97
CA VAL A 121 -7.88 -0.77 10.50
C VAL A 121 -7.90 -2.28 10.75
N PRO A 122 -8.68 -2.79 11.71
CA PRO A 122 -8.76 -4.22 12.03
C PRO A 122 -9.67 -4.96 11.04
N LEU A 123 -9.20 -5.20 9.80
CA LEU A 123 -10.00 -5.73 8.70
C LEU A 123 -10.47 -7.18 8.89
N GLN A 124 -9.97 -7.90 9.88
CA GLN A 124 -10.52 -9.20 10.33
C GLN A 124 -11.95 -9.09 10.89
N ASP A 125 -12.40 -7.86 11.21
CA ASP A 125 -13.80 -7.50 11.46
C ASP A 125 -14.16 -6.33 10.53
N PRO A 126 -14.75 -6.58 9.35
CA PRO A 126 -15.01 -5.56 8.34
C PRO A 126 -15.94 -4.43 8.80
N GLU A 127 -16.90 -4.71 9.69
CA GLU A 127 -17.77 -3.70 10.29
C GLU A 127 -17.00 -2.78 11.24
N LEU A 128 -16.12 -3.35 12.07
CA LEU A 128 -15.27 -2.57 12.96
C LEU A 128 -14.26 -1.74 12.14
N ALA A 129 -13.70 -2.32 11.07
CA ALA A 129 -12.81 -1.63 10.15
C ALA A 129 -13.49 -0.44 9.46
N ALA A 130 -14.74 -0.60 9.00
CA ALA A 130 -15.55 0.48 8.42
C ALA A 130 -15.75 1.65 9.40
N ARG A 131 -16.11 1.35 10.66
CA ARG A 131 -16.25 2.37 11.71
C ARG A 131 -14.94 3.08 12.04
N GLU A 132 -13.83 2.35 12.08
CA GLU A 132 -12.52 2.96 12.35
C GLU A 132 -12.04 3.80 11.14
N LEU A 133 -12.31 3.36 9.91
CA LEU A 133 -12.07 4.15 8.70
C LEU A 133 -12.83 5.48 8.74
N GLU A 134 -14.12 5.45 9.08
CA GLU A 134 -14.92 6.66 9.24
C GLU A 134 -14.32 7.62 10.28
N ARG A 135 -13.84 7.07 11.41
CA ARG A 135 -13.16 7.87 12.44
C ARG A 135 -11.88 8.52 11.90
N LEU A 136 -11.06 7.78 11.16
CA LEU A 136 -9.82 8.28 10.58
C LEU A 136 -10.06 9.40 9.56
N MET A 137 -11.03 9.21 8.67
CA MET A 137 -11.36 10.21 7.65
C MET A 137 -11.88 11.52 8.26
N LYS A 138 -12.59 11.46 9.39
CA LYS A 138 -13.05 12.66 10.14
C LYS A 138 -11.91 13.47 10.76
N LEU A 139 -10.74 12.86 11.00
CA LEU A 139 -9.57 13.59 11.52
C LEU A 139 -8.94 14.54 10.49
N GLY A 140 -9.18 14.31 9.20
CA GLY A 140 -8.63 15.12 8.11
C GLY A 140 -7.12 14.91 7.82
N THR A 141 -6.40 14.23 8.71
CA THR A 141 -4.98 13.89 8.54
C THR A 141 -4.76 12.73 7.57
N PHE A 142 -5.68 11.77 7.60
CA PHE A 142 -5.61 10.56 6.77
C PHE A 142 -6.34 10.74 5.44
N ARG A 143 -5.78 10.13 4.40
CA ARG A 143 -6.39 10.05 3.06
C ARG A 143 -7.08 8.71 2.81
N GLY A 144 -6.94 7.78 3.73
CA GLY A 144 -7.45 6.43 3.66
C GLY A 144 -6.64 5.49 4.53
N VAL A 145 -6.46 4.26 4.08
CA VAL A 145 -5.79 3.19 4.85
C VAL A 145 -4.90 2.30 3.97
N GLU A 146 -3.89 1.68 4.59
CA GLU A 146 -3.22 0.51 4.07
C GLU A 146 -3.93 -0.75 4.55
N ILE A 147 -4.09 -1.73 3.66
CA ILE A 147 -4.62 -3.07 3.96
C ILE A 147 -3.73 -4.17 3.41
N GLY A 148 -3.84 -5.36 3.98
CA GLY A 148 -3.20 -6.56 3.45
C GLY A 148 -3.88 -7.08 2.17
N THR A 149 -3.17 -7.92 1.41
CA THR A 149 -3.69 -8.66 0.24
C THR A 149 -4.70 -9.72 0.61
N ASN A 150 -4.60 -10.23 1.83
CA ASN A 150 -5.51 -11.21 2.41
C ASN A 150 -5.64 -11.00 3.91
N ILE A 151 -6.69 -11.53 4.47
CA ILE A 151 -6.96 -11.54 5.91
C ILE A 151 -7.19 -13.01 6.31
N ASP A 152 -6.23 -13.60 7.04
CA ASP A 152 -6.24 -15.01 7.44
C ASP A 152 -6.55 -15.95 6.24
N ASP A 153 -5.71 -15.85 5.19
CA ASP A 153 -5.80 -16.61 3.94
C ASP A 153 -7.04 -16.32 3.07
N VAL A 154 -7.87 -15.33 3.43
CA VAL A 154 -9.01 -14.91 2.63
C VAL A 154 -8.64 -13.66 1.84
N VAL A 155 -8.62 -13.81 0.52
CA VAL A 155 -8.29 -12.71 -0.41
C VAL A 155 -9.30 -11.56 -0.32
N ILE A 156 -8.82 -10.33 -0.52
CA ILE A 156 -9.64 -9.11 -0.34
C ILE A 156 -10.85 -8.99 -1.28
N GLY A 157 -10.91 -9.76 -2.36
CA GLY A 157 -12.10 -9.82 -3.24
C GLY A 157 -13.29 -10.61 -2.68
N ASP A 158 -13.14 -11.26 -1.51
CA ASP A 158 -14.22 -12.04 -0.88
C ASP A 158 -15.37 -11.12 -0.43
N PRO A 159 -16.64 -11.52 -0.64
CA PRO A 159 -17.81 -10.72 -0.26
C PRO A 159 -17.90 -10.32 1.21
N ARG A 160 -17.20 -11.01 2.12
CA ARG A 160 -17.18 -10.65 3.55
C ARG A 160 -16.65 -9.24 3.81
N PHE A 161 -15.82 -8.69 2.90
CA PHE A 161 -15.25 -7.35 3.03
C PHE A 161 -16.14 -6.24 2.46
N GLU A 162 -17.33 -6.58 1.97
CA GLU A 162 -18.31 -5.63 1.42
C GLU A 162 -18.57 -4.42 2.32
N PRO A 163 -18.80 -4.56 3.66
CA PRO A 163 -19.05 -3.41 4.53
C PRO A 163 -17.90 -2.41 4.55
N PHE A 164 -16.65 -2.89 4.47
CA PHE A 164 -15.48 -2.04 4.44
C PHE A 164 -15.35 -1.29 3.09
N PHE A 165 -15.53 -1.99 1.95
CA PHE A 165 -15.43 -1.35 0.62
C PHE A 165 -16.55 -0.34 0.40
N ALA A 166 -17.77 -0.63 0.84
CA ALA A 166 -18.89 0.31 0.78
C ALA A 166 -18.58 1.59 1.57
N ALA A 167 -18.10 1.47 2.80
CA ALA A 167 -17.68 2.62 3.60
C ALA A 167 -16.52 3.40 2.96
N ALA A 168 -15.51 2.70 2.41
CA ALA A 168 -14.39 3.34 1.76
C ALA A 168 -14.82 4.15 0.51
N GLU A 169 -15.74 3.61 -0.28
CA GLU A 169 -16.29 4.33 -1.44
C GLU A 169 -17.10 5.55 -1.01
N GLU A 170 -17.97 5.42 -0.03
CA GLU A 170 -18.82 6.51 0.49
C GLU A 170 -17.96 7.65 1.06
N LEU A 171 -16.94 7.32 1.83
CA LEU A 171 -16.01 8.29 2.43
C LEU A 171 -15.01 8.87 1.42
N GLY A 172 -14.91 8.31 0.21
CA GLY A 172 -13.87 8.63 -0.74
C GLY A 172 -12.47 8.34 -0.20
N ALA A 173 -12.31 7.30 0.60
CA ALA A 173 -11.03 6.91 1.16
C ALA A 173 -10.16 6.20 0.13
N SER A 174 -8.85 6.44 0.18
CA SER A 174 -7.86 5.72 -0.61
C SER A 174 -7.46 4.42 0.08
N ILE A 175 -7.28 3.37 -0.68
CA ILE A 175 -6.85 2.06 -0.16
C ILE A 175 -5.51 1.69 -0.80
N PHE A 176 -4.46 1.50 0.00
CA PHE A 176 -3.19 0.98 -0.46
C PHE A 176 -3.09 -0.50 -0.06
N VAL A 177 -2.87 -1.37 -1.02
CA VAL A 177 -2.81 -2.82 -0.80
C VAL A 177 -1.36 -3.27 -0.78
N HIS A 178 -0.94 -3.84 0.36
CA HIS A 178 0.41 -4.37 0.55
C HIS A 178 0.37 -5.87 0.87
N PRO A 179 1.27 -6.69 0.31
CA PRO A 179 1.29 -8.13 0.59
C PRO A 179 1.57 -8.41 2.06
N LEU A 180 0.81 -9.35 2.59
CA LEU A 180 0.92 -9.83 3.96
C LEU A 180 0.62 -11.33 3.98
N ARG A 181 1.47 -12.13 4.67
CA ARG A 181 1.32 -13.58 4.80
C ARG A 181 0.99 -14.25 3.46
N ALA A 182 1.88 -14.04 2.49
CA ALA A 182 1.68 -14.45 1.11
C ALA A 182 1.46 -15.96 0.96
N VAL A 183 0.56 -16.34 0.06
CA VAL A 183 0.30 -17.73 -0.28
C VAL A 183 1.57 -18.43 -0.79
N GLY A 184 1.76 -19.68 -0.40
CA GLY A 184 2.89 -20.48 -0.86
C GLY A 184 4.24 -20.17 -0.19
N MET A 185 4.30 -19.40 0.89
CA MET A 185 5.54 -19.14 1.63
C MET A 185 6.26 -20.42 2.07
N ASN A 186 5.50 -21.46 2.40
CA ASN A 186 6.01 -22.79 2.80
C ASN A 186 6.59 -23.60 1.61
N ARG A 187 6.46 -23.11 0.39
CA ARG A 187 6.96 -23.76 -0.84
C ARG A 187 8.24 -23.11 -1.35
N LEU A 188 8.70 -22.04 -0.74
CA LEU A 188 9.93 -21.37 -1.12
C LEU A 188 11.14 -22.21 -0.75
N VAL A 189 12.06 -22.35 -1.67
CA VAL A 189 13.32 -23.10 -1.50
C VAL A 189 14.49 -22.17 -1.83
N GLY A 190 15.38 -21.97 -0.86
CA GLY A 190 16.56 -21.12 -1.06
C GLY A 190 16.91 -20.29 0.19
N PRO A 191 17.67 -19.22 0.02
CA PRO A 191 18.13 -18.37 1.12
C PRO A 191 16.97 -17.62 1.80
N PRO A 192 17.19 -17.10 3.02
CA PRO A 192 16.25 -16.20 3.68
C PRO A 192 15.91 -14.97 2.81
N GLY A 193 14.71 -14.40 2.99
CA GLY A 193 14.28 -13.19 2.27
C GLY A 193 13.46 -13.47 1.01
N LEU A 194 13.34 -14.71 0.55
CA LEU A 194 12.54 -15.05 -0.65
C LEU A 194 11.05 -14.70 -0.50
N ILE A 195 10.57 -14.57 0.73
CA ILE A 195 9.18 -14.13 0.97
C ILE A 195 8.96 -12.76 0.33
N GLN A 196 9.82 -11.78 0.63
CA GLN A 196 9.73 -10.42 0.10
C GLN A 196 10.01 -10.39 -1.41
N LEU A 197 10.96 -11.20 -1.89
CA LEU A 197 11.43 -11.15 -3.27
C LEU A 197 10.48 -11.84 -4.26
N VAL A 198 9.80 -12.91 -3.84
CA VAL A 198 9.03 -13.78 -4.73
C VAL A 198 7.57 -13.94 -4.29
N ALA A 199 7.33 -14.24 -3.00
CA ALA A 199 5.97 -14.51 -2.54
C ALA A 199 5.12 -13.23 -2.50
N PHE A 200 5.65 -12.12 -2.05
CA PHE A 200 4.91 -10.85 -1.98
C PHE A 200 4.41 -10.37 -3.35
N PRO A 201 5.25 -10.27 -4.40
CA PRO A 201 4.73 -9.93 -5.73
C PRO A 201 3.71 -10.92 -6.28
N SER A 202 3.84 -12.23 -5.96
CA SER A 202 2.86 -13.24 -6.37
C SER A 202 1.51 -13.05 -5.68
N GLU A 203 1.53 -12.71 -4.40
CA GLU A 203 0.33 -12.44 -3.59
C GLU A 203 -0.42 -11.19 -4.07
N ASN A 204 0.31 -10.13 -4.44
CA ASN A 204 -0.29 -8.94 -5.04
C ASN A 204 -1.08 -9.25 -6.31
N ALA A 205 -0.53 -10.11 -7.18
CA ALA A 205 -1.22 -10.50 -8.41
C ALA A 205 -2.54 -11.24 -8.12
N LEU A 206 -2.53 -12.13 -7.12
CA LEU A 206 -3.72 -12.85 -6.70
C LEU A 206 -4.77 -11.90 -6.11
N ALA A 207 -4.36 -10.97 -5.25
CA ALA A 207 -5.25 -9.98 -4.64
C ALA A 207 -5.86 -9.03 -5.69
N ALA A 208 -5.07 -8.52 -6.64
CA ALA A 208 -5.57 -7.67 -7.71
C ALA A 208 -6.60 -8.42 -8.59
N ALA A 209 -6.30 -9.66 -8.97
CA ALA A 209 -7.24 -10.50 -9.69
C ALA A 209 -8.54 -10.73 -8.90
N SER A 210 -8.43 -10.93 -7.57
CA SER A 210 -9.59 -11.20 -6.71
C SER A 210 -10.59 -10.04 -6.65
N LEU A 211 -10.14 -8.78 -6.70
CA LEU A 211 -11.04 -7.62 -6.75
C LEU A 211 -11.92 -7.63 -8.01
N ILE A 212 -11.37 -8.09 -9.13
CA ILE A 212 -12.09 -8.24 -10.40
C ILE A 212 -13.03 -9.44 -10.32
N THR A 213 -12.49 -10.62 -10.00
CA THR A 213 -13.26 -11.87 -9.99
C THR A 213 -14.33 -11.91 -8.89
N GLY A 214 -14.12 -11.22 -7.78
CA GLY A 214 -15.09 -11.03 -6.71
C GLY A 214 -16.09 -9.91 -6.97
N GLY A 215 -15.97 -9.17 -8.11
CA GLY A 215 -16.89 -8.11 -8.51
C GLY A 215 -16.85 -6.84 -7.66
N VAL A 216 -15.80 -6.65 -6.85
CA VAL A 216 -15.66 -5.47 -5.98
C VAL A 216 -15.65 -4.18 -6.80
N LEU A 217 -14.87 -4.14 -7.89
CA LEU A 217 -14.72 -2.95 -8.73
C LEU A 217 -15.97 -2.62 -9.56
N GLU A 218 -16.86 -3.60 -9.76
CA GLU A 218 -18.17 -3.37 -10.41
C GLU A 218 -19.19 -2.79 -9.42
N ARG A 219 -19.22 -3.31 -8.20
CA ARG A 219 -20.10 -2.80 -7.15
C ARG A 219 -19.69 -1.42 -6.64
N HIS A 220 -18.38 -1.18 -6.60
CA HIS A 220 -17.78 0.06 -6.06
C HIS A 220 -16.87 0.76 -7.09
N PRO A 221 -17.43 1.31 -8.18
CA PRO A 221 -16.63 1.85 -9.30
C PRO A 221 -15.86 3.13 -8.96
N ARG A 222 -16.15 3.79 -7.84
CA ARG A 222 -15.46 5.01 -7.40
C ARG A 222 -14.33 4.76 -6.39
N LEU A 223 -14.09 3.49 -5.99
CA LEU A 223 -12.96 3.15 -5.12
C LEU A 223 -11.63 3.58 -5.74
N ARG A 224 -10.77 4.13 -4.90
CA ARG A 224 -9.38 4.43 -5.24
C ARG A 224 -8.49 3.42 -4.54
N ILE A 225 -8.05 2.41 -5.27
CA ILE A 225 -7.20 1.32 -4.76
C ILE A 225 -5.87 1.35 -5.50
N ALA A 226 -4.77 1.38 -4.76
CA ALA A 226 -3.41 1.25 -5.29
C ALA A 226 -2.76 -0.04 -4.78
N PHE A 227 -1.99 -0.69 -5.64
CA PHE A 227 -1.21 -1.88 -5.32
C PHE A 227 0.27 -1.55 -5.21
N SER A 228 0.91 -2.09 -4.20
CA SER A 228 2.36 -2.09 -4.05
C SER A 228 3.05 -2.98 -5.10
N HIS A 229 4.34 -2.74 -5.35
CA HIS A 229 5.21 -3.55 -6.23
C HIS A 229 4.64 -3.73 -7.65
N GLY A 230 3.97 -2.68 -8.19
CA GLY A 230 3.31 -2.74 -9.50
C GLY A 230 2.25 -3.84 -9.63
N ALA A 231 1.64 -4.27 -8.52
CA ALA A 231 0.81 -5.47 -8.41
C ALA A 231 1.52 -6.77 -8.83
N GLY A 232 2.86 -6.82 -8.71
CA GLY A 232 3.65 -8.02 -8.97
C GLY A 232 3.45 -8.60 -10.37
N GLY A 233 3.11 -9.90 -10.45
CA GLY A 233 2.88 -10.57 -11.74
C GLY A 233 1.53 -10.31 -12.40
N PHE A 234 0.71 -9.37 -11.88
CA PHE A 234 -0.65 -9.17 -12.38
C PHE A 234 -0.69 -8.69 -13.84
N ALA A 235 0.22 -7.79 -14.24
CA ALA A 235 0.31 -7.34 -15.63
C ALA A 235 0.53 -8.47 -16.63
N LEU A 236 1.26 -9.52 -16.24
CA LEU A 236 1.51 -10.71 -17.08
C LEU A 236 0.37 -11.72 -17.05
N THR A 237 -0.43 -11.76 -16.00
CA THR A 237 -1.55 -12.71 -15.85
C THR A 237 -2.88 -12.13 -16.35
N LEU A 238 -3.04 -10.82 -16.41
CA LEU A 238 -4.25 -10.13 -16.85
C LEU A 238 -4.72 -10.54 -18.26
N PRO A 239 -3.85 -10.68 -19.29
CA PRO A 239 -4.29 -11.12 -20.61
C PRO A 239 -4.96 -12.50 -20.58
N ARG A 240 -4.41 -13.43 -19.77
CA ARG A 240 -4.98 -14.77 -19.60
C ARG A 240 -6.31 -14.71 -18.84
N LEU A 241 -6.41 -13.91 -17.80
CA LEU A 241 -7.65 -13.69 -17.05
C LEU A 241 -8.75 -13.17 -17.99
N ALA A 242 -8.46 -12.12 -18.76
CA ALA A 242 -9.43 -11.52 -19.68
C ALA A 242 -9.90 -12.48 -20.76
N ALA A 243 -8.97 -13.17 -21.44
CA ALA A 243 -9.30 -14.13 -22.48
C ALA A 243 -10.10 -15.33 -21.92
N GLY A 244 -9.71 -15.85 -20.75
CA GLY A 244 -10.44 -16.92 -20.08
C GLY A 244 -11.83 -16.49 -19.64
N TRP A 245 -11.98 -15.28 -19.14
CA TRP A 245 -13.26 -14.71 -18.73
C TRP A 245 -14.26 -14.68 -19.89
N GLU A 246 -13.83 -14.18 -21.04
CA GLU A 246 -14.63 -14.14 -22.26
C GLU A 246 -14.97 -15.56 -22.76
N GLN A 247 -13.98 -16.47 -22.84
CA GLN A 247 -14.18 -17.83 -23.32
C GLN A 247 -15.14 -18.66 -22.43
N LEU A 248 -15.13 -18.42 -21.14
CA LEU A 248 -16.04 -19.07 -20.18
C LEU A 248 -17.42 -18.42 -20.14
N GLY A 249 -17.62 -17.28 -20.84
CA GLY A 249 -18.89 -16.55 -20.84
C GLY A 249 -19.27 -16.02 -19.46
N LEU A 250 -18.27 -15.64 -18.64
CA LEU A 250 -18.53 -15.13 -17.31
C LEU A 250 -19.11 -13.71 -17.38
N PRO A 251 -20.12 -13.40 -16.55
CA PRO A 251 -20.78 -12.11 -16.58
C PRO A 251 -19.84 -11.00 -16.11
N HIS A 252 -19.89 -9.85 -16.77
CA HIS A 252 -19.25 -8.60 -16.35
C HIS A 252 -19.95 -7.40 -17.01
N GLN A 253 -19.96 -6.26 -16.33
CA GLN A 253 -20.38 -4.98 -16.90
C GLN A 253 -19.18 -4.24 -17.54
N ARG A 254 -17.99 -4.39 -16.97
CA ARG A 254 -16.72 -3.88 -17.47
C ARG A 254 -15.74 -5.04 -17.63
N SER A 255 -15.00 -5.05 -18.72
CA SER A 255 -13.99 -6.09 -18.98
C SER A 255 -12.92 -6.12 -17.88
N PRO A 256 -12.23 -7.26 -17.65
CA PRO A 256 -11.08 -7.31 -16.73
C PRO A 256 -10.01 -6.24 -17.03
N TRP A 257 -9.83 -5.88 -18.31
CA TRP A 257 -8.92 -4.79 -18.71
C TRP A 257 -9.36 -3.43 -18.21
N GLU A 258 -10.63 -3.06 -18.35
CA GLU A 258 -11.18 -1.80 -17.89
C GLU A 258 -11.13 -1.71 -16.36
N GLN A 259 -11.42 -2.82 -15.69
CA GLN A 259 -11.35 -2.89 -14.24
C GLN A 259 -9.90 -2.74 -13.75
N ALA A 260 -8.93 -3.45 -14.36
CA ALA A 260 -7.51 -3.31 -14.03
C ALA A 260 -7.01 -1.87 -14.24
N ARG A 261 -7.46 -1.20 -15.30
CA ARG A 261 -7.12 0.20 -15.61
C ARG A 261 -7.85 1.23 -14.74
N SER A 262 -8.73 0.81 -13.83
CA SER A 262 -9.30 1.68 -12.79
C SER A 262 -8.51 1.66 -11.47
N LEU A 263 -7.59 0.72 -11.31
CA LEU A 263 -6.68 0.61 -10.16
C LEU A 263 -5.44 1.49 -10.35
N PHE A 264 -4.79 1.83 -9.27
CA PHE A 264 -3.47 2.45 -9.25
C PHE A 264 -2.40 1.42 -8.90
N TYR A 265 -1.15 1.70 -9.29
CA TYR A 265 -0.01 0.83 -9.07
C TYR A 265 1.21 1.67 -8.75
N ASP A 266 2.09 1.20 -7.87
CA ASP A 266 3.35 1.89 -7.68
C ASP A 266 4.39 1.51 -8.75
N THR A 267 5.45 2.30 -8.81
CA THR A 267 6.56 2.10 -9.77
C THR A 267 7.70 1.26 -9.21
N LEU A 268 7.49 0.57 -8.08
CA LEU A 268 8.53 -0.22 -7.42
C LEU A 268 8.77 -1.56 -8.13
N VAL A 269 9.40 -1.51 -9.29
CA VAL A 269 9.65 -2.67 -10.18
C VAL A 269 11.11 -2.83 -10.62
N TYR A 270 12.00 -1.97 -10.13
CA TYR A 270 13.47 -2.03 -10.19
C TYR A 270 14.13 -1.92 -11.56
N ASP A 271 13.40 -1.89 -12.68
CA ASP A 271 13.96 -1.65 -14.01
C ASP A 271 13.02 -0.95 -14.99
N GLY A 272 13.57 -0.30 -16.00
CA GLY A 272 12.85 0.45 -17.02
C GLY A 272 11.94 -0.42 -17.91
N PRO A 273 12.39 -1.59 -18.40
CA PRO A 273 11.53 -2.48 -19.21
C PRO A 273 10.25 -2.93 -18.50
N THR A 274 10.33 -3.26 -17.20
CA THR A 274 9.14 -3.63 -16.41
C THR A 274 8.23 -2.42 -16.22
N LEU A 275 8.79 -1.24 -15.91
CA LEU A 275 7.99 0.00 -15.81
C LEU A 275 7.29 0.33 -17.12
N ALA A 276 7.97 0.22 -18.27
CA ALA A 276 7.38 0.43 -19.58
C ALA A 276 6.22 -0.57 -19.85
N HIS A 277 6.39 -1.83 -19.43
CA HIS A 277 5.32 -2.83 -19.53
C HIS A 277 4.10 -2.48 -18.67
N LEU A 278 4.28 -2.01 -17.44
CA LEU A 278 3.17 -1.55 -16.59
C LEU A 278 2.43 -0.37 -17.21
N ILE A 279 3.17 0.62 -17.76
CA ILE A 279 2.59 1.78 -18.46
C ILE A 279 1.76 1.32 -19.67
N ALA A 280 2.28 0.42 -20.48
CA ALA A 280 1.57 -0.12 -21.64
C ALA A 280 0.30 -0.92 -21.25
N THR A 281 0.37 -1.66 -20.14
CA THR A 281 -0.72 -2.53 -19.68
C THR A 281 -1.83 -1.75 -18.99
N PHE A 282 -1.47 -0.94 -18.00
CA PHE A 282 -2.44 -0.28 -17.13
C PHE A 282 -2.75 1.16 -17.52
N GLY A 283 -1.85 1.80 -18.27
CA GLY A 283 -1.91 3.21 -18.64
C GLY A 283 -1.05 4.08 -17.70
N ALA A 284 -0.39 5.08 -18.28
CA ALA A 284 0.47 6.01 -17.55
C ALA A 284 -0.26 6.78 -16.44
N THR A 285 -1.58 6.97 -16.59
CA THR A 285 -2.42 7.66 -15.59
C THR A 285 -2.65 6.84 -14.30
N GLN A 286 -2.23 5.58 -14.24
CA GLN A 286 -2.45 4.70 -13.09
C GLN A 286 -1.19 4.43 -12.29
N LEU A 287 -0.02 4.94 -12.71
CA LEU A 287 1.26 4.68 -12.06
C LEU A 287 1.63 5.84 -11.11
N CYS A 288 2.05 5.50 -9.89
CA CYS A 288 2.50 6.43 -8.86
C CYS A 288 3.90 6.04 -8.39
N ILE A 289 4.75 6.99 -8.03
CA ILE A 289 6.03 6.65 -7.39
C ILE A 289 5.78 5.89 -6.09
N GLY A 290 6.53 4.79 -5.89
CA GLY A 290 6.61 4.03 -4.66
C GLY A 290 8.03 3.54 -4.41
N THR A 291 8.48 3.54 -3.15
CA THR A 291 9.87 3.21 -2.81
C THR A 291 10.04 2.04 -1.85
N ASP A 292 9.08 1.73 -1.01
CA ASP A 292 9.19 0.80 0.14
C ASP A 292 10.13 1.34 1.25
N HIS A 293 10.31 2.69 1.28
CA HIS A 293 11.12 3.35 2.30
C HIS A 293 10.54 3.14 3.72
N PRO A 294 11.36 2.85 4.76
CA PRO A 294 12.82 2.80 4.81
C PRO A 294 13.39 1.36 4.87
N PHE A 295 12.77 0.41 4.22
CA PHE A 295 13.21 -0.97 4.28
C PHE A 295 14.42 -1.27 3.40
N LEU A 296 15.08 -2.41 3.65
CA LEU A 296 16.31 -2.80 2.95
C LEU A 296 16.10 -2.97 1.44
N ILE A 297 14.95 -3.51 1.05
CA ILE A 297 14.58 -3.75 -0.35
C ILE A 297 13.70 -2.58 -0.81
N GLN A 298 14.34 -1.45 -1.12
CA GLN A 298 13.67 -0.23 -1.56
C GLN A 298 14.25 0.29 -2.88
N ASP A 299 13.51 1.12 -3.61
CA ASP A 299 14.08 1.89 -4.71
C ASP A 299 14.67 3.21 -4.16
N THR A 300 15.99 3.32 -4.19
CA THR A 300 16.73 4.50 -3.73
C THR A 300 16.85 5.59 -4.80
N ARG A 301 16.35 5.34 -6.03
CA ARG A 301 16.40 6.28 -7.16
C ARG A 301 15.05 6.38 -7.89
N PRO A 302 13.94 6.59 -7.17
CA PRO A 302 12.59 6.47 -7.74
C PRO A 302 12.32 7.52 -8.84
N VAL A 303 12.87 8.72 -8.71
CA VAL A 303 12.70 9.79 -9.73
C VAL A 303 13.54 9.49 -10.98
N GLN A 304 14.77 9.02 -10.79
CA GLN A 304 15.66 8.64 -11.89
C GLN A 304 15.22 7.36 -12.60
N ARG A 305 14.43 6.50 -11.92
CA ARG A 305 13.82 5.32 -12.56
C ARG A 305 12.96 5.71 -13.77
N LEU A 306 12.32 6.87 -13.71
CA LEU A 306 11.51 7.37 -14.82
C LEU A 306 12.35 7.75 -16.05
N ASP A 307 13.66 8.00 -15.90
CA ASP A 307 14.56 8.31 -17.01
C ASP A 307 14.95 7.06 -17.83
N GLU A 308 14.65 5.87 -17.31
CA GLU A 308 14.87 4.59 -17.98
C GLU A 308 13.75 4.26 -19.02
N VAL A 309 12.71 5.08 -19.07
CA VAL A 309 11.56 4.92 -19.98
C VAL A 309 11.40 6.21 -20.79
N ASP A 310 11.09 6.07 -22.08
CA ASP A 310 10.80 7.23 -22.94
C ASP A 310 9.43 7.81 -22.60
N LEU A 311 9.44 8.90 -21.83
CA LEU A 311 8.24 9.60 -21.35
C LEU A 311 8.26 11.05 -21.83
N ASP A 312 7.16 11.51 -22.38
CA ASP A 312 6.98 12.94 -22.55
C ASP A 312 6.85 13.67 -21.20
N SER A 313 6.95 14.99 -21.22
CA SER A 313 6.95 15.79 -20.00
C SER A 313 5.60 15.75 -19.27
N GLU A 314 4.48 15.59 -19.95
CA GLU A 314 3.14 15.51 -19.36
C GLU A 314 3.00 14.17 -18.62
N THR A 315 3.30 13.07 -19.30
CA THR A 315 3.30 11.71 -18.71
C THR A 315 4.24 11.63 -17.51
N ARG A 316 5.45 12.18 -17.63
CA ARG A 316 6.40 12.23 -16.50
C ARG A 316 5.81 12.97 -15.29
N ASN A 317 5.17 14.11 -15.49
CA ASN A 317 4.54 14.87 -14.40
C ASN A 317 3.36 14.12 -13.77
N LEU A 318 2.60 13.36 -14.54
CA LEU A 318 1.56 12.47 -14.00
C LEU A 318 2.16 11.43 -13.05
N LEU A 319 3.23 10.73 -13.46
CA LEU A 319 3.89 9.74 -12.62
C LEU A 319 4.55 10.37 -11.39
N LEU A 320 5.17 11.55 -11.52
CA LEU A 320 5.83 12.22 -10.40
C LEU A 320 4.86 12.58 -9.28
N SER A 321 3.66 13.08 -9.59
CA SER A 321 2.72 13.56 -8.56
C SER A 321 1.26 13.55 -8.96
N GLY A 322 0.91 13.80 -10.22
CA GLY A 322 -0.49 13.98 -10.65
C GLY A 322 -1.36 12.76 -10.31
N ASN A 323 -0.86 11.57 -10.54
CA ASN A 323 -1.57 10.32 -10.26
C ASN A 323 -1.71 10.07 -8.75
N ALA A 324 -0.64 10.34 -7.98
CA ALA A 324 -0.68 10.23 -6.52
C ALA A 324 -1.72 11.19 -5.92
N MET A 325 -1.83 12.43 -6.40
CA MET A 325 -2.87 13.37 -5.98
C MET A 325 -4.27 12.85 -6.31
N ARG A 326 -4.48 12.25 -7.49
CA ARG A 326 -5.76 11.61 -7.84
C ARG A 326 -6.06 10.41 -6.94
N PHE A 327 -5.08 9.57 -6.71
CA PHE A 327 -5.20 8.44 -5.78
C PHE A 327 -5.61 8.92 -4.39
N LEU A 328 -4.97 9.96 -3.86
CA LEU A 328 -5.25 10.51 -2.52
C LEU A 328 -6.56 11.34 -2.45
N GLY A 329 -7.28 11.51 -3.58
CA GLY A 329 -8.50 12.32 -3.62
C GLY A 329 -8.25 13.81 -3.48
N GLU A 330 -7.05 14.25 -3.77
CA GLU A 330 -6.69 15.66 -3.80
C GLU A 330 -7.02 16.23 -5.19
N THR A 331 -7.65 17.39 -5.24
CA THR A 331 -8.01 18.02 -6.53
C THR A 331 -6.75 18.41 -7.29
N THR A 332 -6.53 17.77 -8.43
CA THR A 332 -5.57 18.29 -9.40
C THR A 332 -6.19 19.51 -10.08
N PRO A 333 -5.45 20.62 -10.27
CA PRO A 333 -5.91 21.67 -11.18
C PRO A 333 -6.23 21.03 -12.53
N ALA A 334 -7.42 21.28 -13.07
CA ALA A 334 -7.96 20.62 -14.25
C ALA A 334 -6.95 20.59 -15.41
N LEU A 335 -6.39 19.42 -15.68
CA LEU A 335 -5.73 19.10 -16.94
C LEU A 335 -6.85 18.75 -17.91
N SER A 336 -7.04 19.59 -18.93
CA SER A 336 -7.94 19.30 -20.06
C SER A 336 -7.37 18.10 -20.83
N LEU A 337 -7.90 16.92 -20.55
CA LEU A 337 -7.63 15.71 -21.33
C LEU A 337 -8.23 15.91 -22.73
N HIS A 338 -7.43 16.25 -23.71
CA HIS A 338 -7.75 16.02 -25.10
C HIS A 338 -7.61 14.52 -25.36
N HIS A 339 -8.75 13.87 -25.54
CA HIS A 339 -8.80 12.48 -26.04
C HIS A 339 -8.19 12.45 -27.44
N VAL A 340 -7.15 11.65 -27.61
CA VAL A 340 -6.65 11.17 -28.90
C VAL A 340 -6.95 9.70 -28.99
#